data_86b8f6dcea40d16695cb3706cff8bab6
#
_entry.id   86b8f6dcea40d16695cb3706cff8bab6
#
_cell.length_a   1.000
_cell.length_b   1.000
_cell.length_c   1.000
_cell.angle_alpha   90.00
_cell.angle_beta   90.00
_cell.angle_gamma   90.00
#
_symmetry.space_group_name_H-M   'P 1'
#
loop_
_entity.id
_entity.type
_entity.pdbx_description
1 polymer ?
#
loop_
_entity_poly.entity_id
_entity_poly.type
_entity_poly.pdbx_seq_one_letter_code
_entity_poly.pdbx_strand_id
1 'polypeptide(L)'
;MEQQIARIALSGVPYSADKLYSYLVPPELADACRAGVRVSVPFGLGNRRTEGFVLETLCEAADKPLKPVFTVLDEQPLLDTSLLRLAKWMKARYFCTVYDALKTILPAGIWFRYRETYRLADGVQENDLTALAAANRTDKLLLEAITARGELERSELEELGGAQTMKRLKLLCEQGVLYSETTAIRQISDKSVRMVSLAVSAEDALAAVEPKRRSAPLRYAAVEMLCAQGTLSSSDICYYTGASLQTLRGLEKAGIVSFAKQEVLRVSRHEPVEMALPIVLNDEQQQAFDGLLPLIARREAGAALLHGVTASGKTQVYIRLIEEALAMGRTAMLLVPEIALTPQMMSKFTACFGENVAMLHSGLQLTERYDQWKRIRRGDVRVVLGTRSAVFAPLPDLGH
;
A
#
# COMPACT_ATOMS: atom_id res chain seq x y z
N MET A 1 11.59 14.03 -33.06
CA MET A 1 12.14 14.18 -31.69
C MET A 1 11.86 12.90 -30.94
N GLU A 2 12.85 12.36 -30.26
CA GLU A 2 12.63 11.23 -29.38
C GLU A 2 11.77 11.66 -28.20
N GLN A 3 10.77 10.87 -27.89
CA GLN A 3 9.81 11.10 -26.81
C GLN A 3 9.80 9.87 -25.89
N GLN A 4 9.63 10.09 -24.60
CA GLN A 4 9.47 8.98 -23.68
C GLN A 4 8.04 8.45 -23.80
N ILE A 5 7.91 7.17 -24.11
CA ILE A 5 6.65 6.45 -24.31
C ILE A 5 6.54 5.36 -23.25
N ALA A 6 5.41 5.33 -22.56
CA ALA A 6 5.07 4.27 -21.61
C ALA A 6 4.14 3.24 -22.28
N ARG A 7 4.47 1.96 -22.15
CA ARG A 7 3.59 0.84 -22.54
C ARG A 7 2.83 0.32 -21.35
N ILE A 8 1.51 0.46 -21.40
CA ILE A 8 0.63 0.37 -20.23
C ILE A 8 -0.41 -0.72 -20.44
N ALA A 9 -0.56 -1.60 -19.43
CA ALA A 9 -1.69 -2.51 -19.30
C ALA A 9 -2.84 -1.80 -18.61
N LEU A 10 -4.00 -1.70 -19.24
CA LEU A 10 -5.14 -0.91 -18.78
C LEU A 10 -6.18 -1.76 -18.04
N SER A 11 -6.79 -1.17 -17.03
CA SER A 11 -7.93 -1.71 -16.31
C SER A 11 -9.19 -1.73 -17.18
N GLY A 12 -10.02 -2.78 -17.01
CA GLY A 12 -11.33 -2.86 -17.64
C GLY A 12 -11.31 -3.08 -19.16
N VAL A 13 -10.18 -3.48 -19.71
CA VAL A 13 -10.07 -3.89 -21.12
C VAL A 13 -10.46 -5.35 -21.25
N PRO A 14 -11.38 -5.71 -22.16
CA PRO A 14 -11.75 -7.11 -22.39
C PRO A 14 -10.57 -7.90 -22.97
N TYR A 15 -10.53 -9.21 -22.72
CA TYR A 15 -9.45 -10.10 -23.17
C TYR A 15 -9.14 -9.99 -24.67
N SER A 16 -10.16 -9.85 -25.52
CA SER A 16 -10.00 -9.72 -26.97
C SER A 16 -9.26 -8.43 -27.41
N ALA A 17 -9.25 -7.39 -26.57
CA ALA A 17 -8.58 -6.12 -26.81
C ALA A 17 -7.35 -5.92 -25.91
N ASP A 18 -6.96 -6.95 -25.15
CA ASP A 18 -5.84 -6.87 -24.20
C ASP A 18 -4.50 -6.83 -24.92
N LYS A 19 -3.94 -5.65 -24.96
CA LYS A 19 -2.59 -5.32 -25.43
C LYS A 19 -1.97 -4.26 -24.57
N LEU A 20 -0.70 -4.00 -24.73
CA LEU A 20 -0.07 -2.83 -24.14
C LEU A 20 -0.39 -1.59 -24.98
N TYR A 21 -0.92 -0.57 -24.33
CA TYR A 21 -1.26 0.70 -24.94
C TYR A 21 -0.13 1.70 -24.75
N SER A 22 0.24 2.39 -25.83
CA SER A 22 1.31 3.39 -25.79
C SER A 22 0.76 4.76 -25.43
N TYR A 23 1.44 5.43 -24.48
CA TYR A 23 1.12 6.77 -24.04
C TYR A 23 2.37 7.62 -24.00
N LEU A 24 2.23 8.92 -24.31
CA LEU A 24 3.28 9.90 -24.14
C LEU A 24 3.51 10.14 -22.65
N VAL A 25 4.75 10.12 -22.20
CA VAL A 25 5.11 10.53 -20.84
C VAL A 25 5.48 12.01 -20.89
N PRO A 26 4.72 12.89 -20.21
CA PRO A 26 5.09 14.30 -20.10
C PRO A 26 6.43 14.48 -19.41
N PRO A 27 7.26 15.48 -19.77
CA PRO A 27 8.58 15.70 -19.20
C PRO A 27 8.59 15.77 -17.66
N GLU A 28 7.56 16.38 -17.08
CA GLU A 28 7.38 16.49 -15.61
C GLU A 28 7.14 15.16 -14.91
N LEU A 29 6.71 14.13 -15.64
CA LEU A 29 6.46 12.78 -15.11
C LEU A 29 7.56 11.79 -15.50
N ALA A 30 8.58 12.20 -16.23
CA ALA A 30 9.61 11.33 -16.82
C ALA A 30 10.32 10.46 -15.77
N ASP A 31 10.72 11.06 -14.65
CA ASP A 31 11.42 10.35 -13.57
C ASP A 31 10.50 9.44 -12.75
N ALA A 32 9.24 9.79 -12.61
CA ALA A 32 8.27 9.03 -11.83
C ALA A 32 7.64 7.88 -12.64
N CYS A 33 7.50 8.04 -13.96
CA CYS A 33 6.85 7.07 -14.83
C CYS A 33 7.82 5.92 -15.21
N ARG A 34 7.97 4.96 -14.30
CA ARG A 34 8.86 3.80 -14.45
C ARG A 34 8.07 2.49 -14.55
N ALA A 35 8.70 1.43 -15.07
CA ALA A 35 8.09 0.10 -15.07
C ALA A 35 7.71 -0.30 -13.65
N GLY A 36 6.50 -0.85 -13.48
CA GLY A 36 5.95 -1.29 -12.19
C GLY A 36 5.16 -0.25 -11.41
N VAL A 37 5.05 1.02 -11.88
CA VAL A 37 4.17 2.01 -11.27
C VAL A 37 2.77 1.96 -11.89
N ARG A 38 1.77 2.41 -11.12
CA ARG A 38 0.43 2.68 -11.65
C ARG A 38 0.33 4.12 -12.14
N VAL A 39 -0.46 4.28 -13.16
CA VAL A 39 -0.73 5.57 -13.78
C VAL A 39 -2.21 5.73 -14.07
N SER A 40 -2.66 6.99 -14.14
CA SER A 40 -3.97 7.36 -14.66
C SER A 40 -3.80 7.91 -16.08
N VAL A 41 -4.58 7.37 -17.02
CA VAL A 41 -4.50 7.73 -18.44
C VAL A 41 -5.87 7.95 -19.05
N PRO A 42 -5.98 8.74 -20.14
CA PRO A 42 -7.22 8.88 -20.90
C PRO A 42 -7.45 7.65 -21.79
N PHE A 43 -8.57 6.96 -21.65
CA PHE A 43 -8.92 5.81 -22.49
C PHE A 43 -10.28 5.95 -23.18
N GLY A 44 -10.39 5.36 -24.37
CA GLY A 44 -11.60 5.40 -25.21
C GLY A 44 -11.85 6.74 -25.88
N LEU A 45 -13.02 6.84 -26.56
CA LEU A 45 -13.43 8.07 -27.28
C LEU A 45 -13.74 9.24 -26.34
N GLY A 46 -14.23 8.94 -25.12
CA GLY A 46 -14.57 9.97 -24.13
C GLY A 46 -13.41 10.34 -23.18
N ASN A 47 -12.18 9.91 -23.46
CA ASN A 47 -11.01 10.18 -22.60
C ASN A 47 -11.26 9.88 -21.12
N ARG A 48 -12.00 8.81 -20.84
CA ARG A 48 -12.29 8.40 -19.46
C ARG A 48 -10.99 8.11 -18.72
N ARG A 49 -10.84 8.67 -17.54
CA ARG A 49 -9.70 8.35 -16.65
C ARG A 49 -9.72 6.86 -16.32
N THR A 50 -8.65 6.19 -16.67
CA THR A 50 -8.48 4.73 -16.50
C THR A 50 -7.15 4.47 -15.84
N GLU A 51 -7.14 3.56 -14.87
CA GLU A 51 -5.92 3.11 -14.22
C GLU A 51 -5.21 2.08 -15.10
N GLY A 52 -3.89 2.13 -15.11
CA GLY A 52 -3.06 1.15 -15.77
C GLY A 52 -1.71 0.97 -15.09
N PHE A 53 -1.03 -0.12 -15.44
CA PHE A 53 0.34 -0.38 -15.01
C PHE A 53 1.31 -0.12 -16.14
N VAL A 54 2.39 0.59 -15.85
CA VAL A 54 3.54 0.73 -16.76
C VAL A 54 4.33 -0.57 -16.74
N LEU A 55 4.43 -1.24 -17.89
CA LEU A 55 5.25 -2.44 -18.05
C LEU A 55 6.65 -2.15 -18.57
N GLU A 56 6.77 -1.10 -19.37
CA GLU A 56 8.05 -0.66 -19.93
C GLU A 56 7.97 0.80 -20.37
N THR A 57 9.10 1.47 -20.37
CA THR A 57 9.27 2.82 -20.93
C THR A 57 10.35 2.79 -22.00
N LEU A 58 10.10 3.46 -23.12
CA LEU A 58 10.98 3.50 -24.29
C LEU A 58 11.18 4.96 -24.69
N CYS A 59 12.37 5.28 -25.23
CA CYS A 59 12.61 6.57 -25.90
C CYS A 59 12.63 6.31 -27.39
N GLU A 60 11.55 6.69 -28.07
CA GLU A 60 11.39 6.48 -29.51
C GLU A 60 10.61 7.61 -30.16
N ALA A 61 10.70 7.76 -31.47
CA ALA A 61 9.86 8.66 -32.21
C ALA A 61 8.45 8.05 -32.37
N ALA A 62 7.42 8.79 -32.00
CA ALA A 62 6.05 8.33 -32.16
C ALA A 62 5.59 8.48 -33.62
N ASP A 63 5.17 7.38 -34.26
CA ASP A 63 4.59 7.40 -35.61
C ASP A 63 3.23 8.11 -35.69
N LYS A 64 2.55 8.23 -34.56
CA LYS A 64 1.22 8.86 -34.41
C LYS A 64 1.17 9.68 -33.14
N PRO A 65 0.32 10.73 -33.08
CA PRO A 65 0.11 11.48 -31.85
C PRO A 65 -0.44 10.56 -30.75
N LEU A 66 0.30 10.46 -29.64
CA LEU A 66 -0.08 9.68 -28.47
C LEU A 66 -0.77 10.57 -27.43
N LYS A 67 -1.75 9.98 -26.74
CA LYS A 67 -2.37 10.64 -25.58
C LYS A 67 -1.38 10.69 -24.42
N PRO A 68 -1.34 11.77 -23.62
CA PRO A 68 -0.42 11.87 -22.50
C PRO A 68 -0.91 11.06 -21.29
N VAL A 69 0.03 10.61 -20.46
CA VAL A 69 -0.23 10.15 -19.09
C VAL A 69 -0.73 11.33 -18.26
N PHE A 70 -1.82 11.17 -17.50
CA PHE A 70 -2.34 12.25 -16.66
C PHE A 70 -1.54 12.40 -15.37
N THR A 71 -1.27 11.29 -14.67
CA THR A 71 -0.54 11.30 -13.40
C THR A 71 0.02 9.91 -13.08
N VAL A 72 1.11 9.88 -12.34
CA VAL A 72 1.65 8.68 -11.71
C VAL A 72 1.02 8.55 -10.31
N LEU A 73 0.53 7.36 -9.98
CA LEU A 73 -0.22 7.11 -8.74
C LEU A 73 0.65 6.60 -7.59
N ASP A 74 1.84 6.11 -7.90
CA ASP A 74 2.75 5.52 -6.92
C ASP A 74 4.09 6.28 -6.92
N GLU A 75 4.60 6.60 -5.74
CA GLU A 75 5.90 7.24 -5.57
C GLU A 75 7.06 6.33 -6.00
N GLN A 76 6.85 5.01 -5.88
CA GLN A 76 7.84 4.00 -6.25
C GLN A 76 7.18 2.80 -6.93
N PRO A 77 7.90 2.08 -7.83
CA PRO A 77 7.37 0.89 -8.49
C PRO A 77 6.85 -0.13 -7.47
N LEU A 78 5.61 -0.56 -7.62
CA LEU A 78 4.99 -1.60 -6.79
C LEU A 78 5.47 -3.00 -7.15
N LEU A 79 5.85 -3.18 -8.40
CA LEU A 79 6.25 -4.45 -8.99
C LEU A 79 7.64 -4.34 -9.58
N ASP A 80 8.47 -5.31 -9.29
CA ASP A 80 9.78 -5.46 -9.89
C ASP A 80 9.69 -6.17 -11.26
N THR A 81 10.83 -6.28 -11.93
CA THR A 81 10.93 -6.92 -13.25
C THR A 81 10.48 -8.39 -13.21
N SER A 82 10.71 -9.11 -12.11
CA SER A 82 10.36 -10.54 -11.97
C SER A 82 8.86 -10.71 -11.91
N LEU A 83 8.16 -9.89 -11.12
CA LEU A 83 6.71 -9.91 -11.01
C LEU A 83 6.02 -9.43 -12.31
N LEU A 84 6.60 -8.45 -13.01
CA LEU A 84 6.12 -8.05 -14.34
C LEU A 84 6.27 -9.15 -15.38
N ARG A 85 7.37 -9.92 -15.34
CA ARG A 85 7.55 -11.12 -16.17
C ARG A 85 6.55 -12.21 -15.82
N LEU A 86 6.31 -12.43 -14.53
CA LEU A 86 5.30 -13.38 -14.04
C LEU A 86 3.91 -13.02 -14.57
N ALA A 87 3.50 -11.76 -14.55
CA ALA A 87 2.22 -11.33 -15.10
C ALA A 87 2.09 -11.59 -16.61
N LYS A 88 3.15 -11.33 -17.39
CA LYS A 88 3.20 -11.65 -18.81
C LYS A 88 3.11 -13.16 -19.06
N TRP A 89 3.78 -13.96 -18.24
CA TRP A 89 3.70 -15.43 -18.30
C TRP A 89 2.30 -15.93 -17.92
N MET A 90 1.67 -15.37 -16.89
CA MET A 90 0.30 -15.72 -16.49
C MET A 90 -0.70 -15.44 -17.62
N LYS A 91 -0.60 -14.30 -18.30
CA LYS A 91 -1.42 -14.01 -19.48
C LYS A 91 -1.24 -15.06 -20.58
N ALA A 92 -0.01 -15.46 -20.86
CA ALA A 92 0.28 -16.45 -21.91
C ALA A 92 -0.22 -17.86 -21.56
N ARG A 93 -0.35 -18.18 -20.26
CA ARG A 93 -0.72 -19.50 -19.77
C ARG A 93 -2.19 -19.63 -19.42
N TYR A 94 -2.85 -18.54 -19.00
CA TYR A 94 -4.23 -18.52 -18.51
C TYR A 94 -5.08 -17.51 -19.29
N PHE A 95 -6.40 -17.69 -19.26
CA PHE A 95 -7.35 -16.76 -19.87
C PHE A 95 -7.56 -15.53 -18.99
N CYS A 96 -6.56 -14.66 -18.91
CA CYS A 96 -6.63 -13.41 -18.16
C CYS A 96 -5.93 -12.28 -18.93
N THR A 97 -6.30 -11.04 -18.66
CA THR A 97 -5.56 -9.88 -19.18
C THR A 97 -4.27 -9.67 -18.39
N VAL A 98 -3.32 -8.92 -18.96
CA VAL A 98 -2.10 -8.54 -18.21
C VAL A 98 -2.48 -7.78 -16.93
N TYR A 99 -3.47 -6.89 -17.01
CA TYR A 99 -3.94 -6.13 -15.85
C TYR A 99 -4.54 -7.04 -14.76
N ASP A 100 -5.34 -8.05 -15.12
CA ASP A 100 -5.89 -9.00 -14.16
C ASP A 100 -4.80 -9.84 -13.47
N ALA A 101 -3.79 -10.25 -14.23
CA ALA A 101 -2.63 -10.94 -13.68
C ALA A 101 -1.90 -10.04 -12.64
N LEU A 102 -1.63 -8.78 -12.97
CA LEU A 102 -1.02 -7.81 -12.05
C LEU A 102 -1.90 -7.55 -10.83
N LYS A 103 -3.22 -7.49 -11.04
CA LYS A 103 -4.19 -7.36 -9.94
C LYS A 103 -4.17 -8.55 -8.99
N THR A 104 -3.92 -9.74 -9.48
CA THR A 104 -3.83 -10.96 -8.67
C THR A 104 -2.53 -11.01 -7.86
N ILE A 105 -1.42 -10.51 -8.42
CA ILE A 105 -0.11 -10.45 -7.78
C ILE A 105 -0.11 -9.48 -6.59
N LEU A 106 -0.82 -8.36 -6.71
CA LEU A 106 -0.82 -7.32 -5.67
C LEU A 106 -1.86 -7.61 -4.57
N PRO A 107 -1.58 -7.24 -3.32
CA PRO A 107 -2.54 -7.41 -2.23
C PRO A 107 -3.78 -6.54 -2.45
N ALA A 108 -4.96 -7.07 -2.05
CA ALA A 108 -6.27 -6.43 -2.24
C ALA A 108 -6.30 -5.14 -1.45
N GLY A 109 -5.74 -4.39 -0.99
CA GLY A 109 -5.81 -3.12 -0.23
C GLY A 109 -5.09 -1.98 -0.90
N ILE A 110 -4.27 -2.33 -1.93
CA ILE A 110 -3.43 -1.34 -2.59
C ILE A 110 -4.19 -0.51 -3.62
N TRP A 111 -5.39 -0.96 -3.99
CA TRP A 111 -6.18 -0.35 -5.06
C TRP A 111 -6.72 1.01 -4.67
N PHE A 112 -6.77 1.92 -5.64
CA PHE A 112 -7.43 3.20 -5.48
C PHE A 112 -8.94 3.05 -5.69
N ARG A 113 -9.71 3.78 -4.88
CA ARG A 113 -11.06 4.18 -5.22
C ARG A 113 -11.00 5.59 -5.78
N TYR A 114 -11.63 5.79 -6.91
CA TYR A 114 -11.83 7.14 -7.43
C TYR A 114 -13.02 7.74 -6.72
N ARG A 115 -12.79 8.81 -5.99
CA ARG A 115 -13.81 9.63 -5.35
C ARG A 115 -14.07 10.79 -6.28
N GLU A 116 -15.28 10.89 -6.78
CA GLU A 116 -15.74 12.00 -7.59
C GLU A 116 -16.59 12.90 -6.71
N THR A 117 -16.12 14.13 -6.50
CA THR A 117 -16.79 15.14 -5.70
C THR A 117 -17.27 16.27 -6.59
N TYR A 118 -18.37 16.90 -6.18
CA TYR A 118 -18.99 17.99 -6.88
C TYR A 118 -19.14 19.19 -5.95
N ARG A 119 -18.76 20.36 -6.42
CA ARG A 119 -18.94 21.64 -5.74
C ARG A 119 -19.47 22.67 -6.70
N LEU A 120 -20.00 23.78 -6.18
CA LEU A 120 -20.37 24.93 -7.01
C LEU A 120 -19.10 25.49 -7.68
N ALA A 121 -19.23 25.86 -8.94
CA ALA A 121 -18.16 26.54 -9.65
C ALA A 121 -17.99 27.97 -9.12
N ASP A 122 -16.76 28.48 -9.16
CA ASP A 122 -16.44 29.79 -8.67
C ASP A 122 -17.15 30.86 -9.54
N GLY A 123 -17.87 31.79 -8.90
CA GLY A 123 -18.54 32.91 -9.59
C GLY A 123 -20.00 32.66 -10.03
N VAL A 124 -20.59 31.51 -9.68
CA VAL A 124 -22.02 31.23 -9.96
C VAL A 124 -22.90 32.16 -9.13
N GLN A 125 -23.83 32.84 -9.78
CA GLN A 125 -24.76 33.81 -9.16
C GLN A 125 -25.94 33.06 -8.50
N GLU A 126 -26.41 33.55 -7.36
CA GLU A 126 -27.54 32.96 -6.62
C GLU A 126 -28.84 32.95 -7.45
N ASN A 127 -29.02 33.93 -8.32
CA ASN A 127 -30.16 34.03 -9.25
C ASN A 127 -30.16 32.88 -10.26
N ASP A 128 -28.99 32.45 -10.76
CA ASP A 128 -28.88 31.34 -11.72
C ASP A 128 -29.20 30.01 -11.03
N LEU A 129 -28.73 29.81 -9.79
CA LEU A 129 -29.08 28.66 -8.99
C LEU A 129 -30.58 28.56 -8.74
N THR A 130 -31.22 29.66 -8.43
CA THR A 130 -32.67 29.74 -8.19
C THR A 130 -33.46 29.41 -9.46
N ALA A 131 -33.04 29.91 -10.60
CA ALA A 131 -33.68 29.63 -11.90
C ALA A 131 -33.56 28.14 -12.29
N LEU A 132 -32.38 27.51 -12.09
CA LEU A 132 -32.16 26.11 -12.37
C LEU A 132 -32.95 25.20 -11.40
N ALA A 133 -32.98 25.57 -10.13
CA ALA A 133 -33.74 24.84 -9.09
C ALA A 133 -35.26 24.89 -9.37
N ALA A 134 -35.78 26.01 -9.93
CA ALA A 134 -37.17 26.12 -10.31
C ALA A 134 -37.53 25.31 -11.57
N ALA A 135 -36.58 25.16 -12.49
CA ALA A 135 -36.78 24.42 -13.74
C ALA A 135 -36.81 22.91 -13.60
N ASN A 136 -36.11 22.33 -12.61
CA ASN A 136 -35.98 20.88 -12.44
C ASN A 136 -35.89 20.48 -10.98
N ARG A 137 -36.76 19.56 -10.54
CA ARG A 137 -36.79 19.07 -9.16
C ARG A 137 -35.47 18.38 -8.73
N THR A 138 -34.84 17.62 -9.62
CA THR A 138 -33.56 16.95 -9.32
C THR A 138 -32.46 17.99 -9.14
N ASP A 139 -32.38 18.99 -10.00
CA ASP A 139 -31.40 20.07 -9.88
C ASP A 139 -31.57 20.83 -8.57
N LYS A 140 -32.81 21.12 -8.18
CA LYS A 140 -33.11 21.75 -6.90
C LYS A 140 -32.51 20.98 -5.74
N LEU A 141 -32.78 19.66 -5.66
CA LEU A 141 -32.26 18.82 -4.58
C LEU A 141 -30.72 18.77 -4.57
N LEU A 142 -30.10 18.65 -5.74
CA LEU A 142 -28.65 18.59 -5.88
C LEU A 142 -27.98 19.91 -5.49
N LEU A 143 -28.47 21.03 -6.02
CA LEU A 143 -27.92 22.35 -5.77
C LEU A 143 -28.10 22.78 -4.30
N GLU A 144 -29.28 22.53 -3.70
CA GLU A 144 -29.52 22.81 -2.28
C GLU A 144 -28.57 22.00 -1.38
N ALA A 145 -28.36 20.70 -1.68
CA ALA A 145 -27.47 19.85 -0.90
C ALA A 145 -26.00 20.29 -1.01
N ILE A 146 -25.54 20.61 -2.23
CA ILE A 146 -24.18 21.09 -2.46
C ILE A 146 -23.96 22.47 -1.81
N THR A 147 -24.93 23.37 -1.91
CA THR A 147 -24.84 24.70 -1.27
C THR A 147 -24.74 24.60 0.24
N ALA A 148 -25.50 23.69 0.86
CA ALA A 148 -25.54 23.50 2.32
C ALA A 148 -24.24 22.89 2.86
N ARG A 149 -23.58 21.99 2.12
CA ARG A 149 -22.40 21.23 2.57
C ARG A 149 -21.09 21.64 1.93
N GLY A 150 -21.15 22.48 0.90
CA GLY A 150 -20.00 22.97 0.12
C GLY A 150 -19.50 21.99 -0.93
N GLU A 151 -19.29 20.73 -0.56
CA GLU A 151 -18.81 19.65 -1.42
C GLU A 151 -19.50 18.34 -1.07
N LEU A 152 -19.91 17.57 -2.08
CA LEU A 152 -20.56 16.26 -1.90
C LEU A 152 -19.98 15.22 -2.85
N GLU A 153 -19.95 13.96 -2.38
CA GLU A 153 -19.56 12.83 -3.21
C GLU A 153 -20.68 12.45 -4.19
N ARG A 154 -20.25 11.90 -5.32
CA ARG A 154 -21.16 11.35 -6.32
C ARG A 154 -22.19 10.38 -5.74
N SER A 155 -21.76 9.47 -4.86
CA SER A 155 -22.65 8.48 -4.19
C SER A 155 -23.74 9.13 -3.37
N GLU A 156 -23.41 10.17 -2.60
CA GLU A 156 -24.39 10.93 -1.81
C GLU A 156 -25.41 11.66 -2.70
N LEU A 157 -24.93 12.21 -3.83
CA LEU A 157 -25.81 12.89 -4.80
C LEU A 157 -26.70 11.90 -5.57
N GLU A 158 -26.20 10.69 -5.88
CA GLU A 158 -27.00 9.64 -6.50
C GLU A 158 -28.14 9.16 -5.58
N GLU A 159 -27.89 9.05 -4.28
CA GLU A 159 -28.93 8.73 -3.27
C GLU A 159 -30.01 9.81 -3.19
N LEU A 160 -29.64 11.10 -3.29
CA LEU A 160 -30.55 12.22 -3.22
C LEU A 160 -31.40 12.39 -4.49
N GLY A 161 -30.77 12.30 -5.66
CA GLY A 161 -31.37 12.65 -6.95
C GLY A 161 -31.94 11.47 -7.75
N GLY A 162 -31.61 10.23 -7.36
CA GLY A 162 -32.10 9.00 -8.01
C GLY A 162 -31.53 8.75 -9.41
N ALA A 163 -32.26 8.02 -10.25
CA ALA A 163 -31.80 7.50 -11.53
C ALA A 163 -31.32 8.56 -12.56
N GLN A 164 -31.78 9.81 -12.44
CA GLN A 164 -31.43 10.88 -13.37
C GLN A 164 -30.22 11.72 -12.91
N THR A 165 -29.71 11.49 -11.71
CA THR A 165 -28.64 12.30 -11.10
C THR A 165 -27.44 12.47 -11.99
N MET A 166 -26.91 11.36 -12.54
CA MET A 166 -25.71 11.39 -13.38
C MET A 166 -25.86 12.25 -14.64
N LYS A 167 -27.03 12.17 -15.27
CA LYS A 167 -27.33 13.00 -16.46
C LYS A 167 -27.40 14.47 -16.09
N ARG A 168 -28.00 14.80 -14.94
CA ARG A 168 -28.14 16.17 -14.46
C ARG A 168 -26.81 16.77 -14.01
N LEU A 169 -26.02 16.02 -13.22
CA LEU A 169 -24.67 16.43 -12.81
C LEU A 169 -23.78 16.77 -14.00
N LYS A 170 -23.79 15.90 -15.03
CA LYS A 170 -23.03 16.14 -16.26
C LYS A 170 -23.48 17.44 -16.95
N LEU A 171 -24.77 17.64 -17.07
CA LEU A 171 -25.32 18.86 -17.68
C LEU A 171 -24.95 20.13 -16.90
N LEU A 172 -25.06 20.09 -15.57
CA LEU A 172 -24.69 21.21 -14.71
C LEU A 172 -23.18 21.53 -14.76
N CYS A 173 -22.33 20.51 -14.93
CA CYS A 173 -20.90 20.71 -15.19
C CYS A 173 -20.64 21.32 -16.58
N GLU A 174 -21.34 20.85 -17.62
CA GLU A 174 -21.24 21.41 -18.98
C GLU A 174 -21.72 22.86 -19.05
N GLN A 175 -22.67 23.23 -18.22
CA GLN A 175 -23.17 24.59 -18.07
C GLN A 175 -22.27 25.49 -17.19
N GLY A 176 -21.20 24.94 -16.60
CA GLY A 176 -20.30 25.66 -15.71
C GLY A 176 -20.88 26.03 -14.35
N VAL A 177 -21.98 25.39 -13.94
CA VAL A 177 -22.62 25.61 -12.63
C VAL A 177 -21.95 24.77 -11.55
N LEU A 178 -21.56 23.52 -11.88
CA LEU A 178 -20.83 22.62 -10.99
C LEU A 178 -19.41 22.38 -11.52
N TYR A 179 -18.50 22.26 -10.59
CA TYR A 179 -17.15 21.75 -10.82
C TYR A 179 -17.05 20.34 -10.23
N SER A 180 -16.57 19.39 -11.02
CA SER A 180 -16.30 18.03 -10.54
C SER A 180 -14.81 17.78 -10.42
N GLU A 181 -14.40 17.18 -9.31
CA GLU A 181 -13.03 16.74 -9.05
C GLU A 181 -12.99 15.26 -8.81
N THR A 182 -12.08 14.57 -9.49
CA THR A 182 -11.87 13.14 -9.29
C THR A 182 -10.55 12.91 -8.57
N THR A 183 -10.62 12.49 -7.32
CA THR A 183 -9.46 12.19 -6.49
C THR A 183 -9.29 10.69 -6.34
N ALA A 184 -8.08 10.19 -6.53
CA ALA A 184 -7.74 8.78 -6.28
C ALA A 184 -7.42 8.60 -4.79
N ILE A 185 -8.23 7.84 -4.07
CA ILE A 185 -8.03 7.55 -2.65
C ILE A 185 -7.65 6.09 -2.49
N ARG A 186 -6.56 5.79 -1.78
CA ARG A 186 -6.19 4.40 -1.46
C ARG A 186 -7.27 3.77 -0.58
N GLN A 187 -7.66 2.53 -0.87
CA GLN A 187 -8.64 1.79 -0.07
C GLN A 187 -8.15 1.56 1.36
N ILE A 188 -6.87 1.37 1.53
CA ILE A 188 -6.21 1.22 2.83
C ILE A 188 -5.22 2.36 2.97
N SER A 189 -5.42 3.19 3.99
CA SER A 189 -4.45 4.20 4.40
C SER A 189 -3.42 3.57 5.33
N ASP A 190 -2.20 4.04 5.24
CA ASP A 190 -1.14 3.69 6.17
C ASP A 190 -1.54 4.14 7.59
N LYS A 191 -1.41 3.23 8.56
CA LYS A 191 -1.59 3.62 9.96
C LYS A 191 -0.42 4.51 10.34
N SER A 192 -0.68 5.78 10.55
CA SER A 192 0.33 6.70 11.05
C SER A 192 0.04 7.06 12.50
N VAL A 193 1.06 7.02 13.32
CA VAL A 193 1.05 7.57 14.67
C VAL A 193 1.73 8.94 14.61
N ARG A 194 1.14 9.90 15.29
CA ARG A 194 1.75 11.22 15.44
C ARG A 194 2.82 11.13 16.52
N MET A 195 4.06 11.21 16.10
CA MET A 195 5.20 11.29 17.00
C MET A 195 5.44 12.75 17.36
N VAL A 196 5.84 12.99 18.60
CA VAL A 196 6.16 14.30 19.15
C VAL A 196 7.61 14.25 19.61
N SER A 197 8.40 15.20 19.18
CA SER A 197 9.79 15.39 19.60
C SER A 197 10.02 16.83 20.03
N LEU A 198 11.06 17.09 20.82
CA LEU A 198 11.48 18.46 21.12
C LEU A 198 11.97 19.12 19.82
N ALA A 199 11.56 20.37 19.61
CA ALA A 199 12.02 21.21 18.51
C ALA A 199 13.24 22.08 18.90
N VAL A 200 13.54 22.14 20.20
CA VAL A 200 14.65 22.88 20.80
C VAL A 200 15.43 21.95 21.73
N SER A 201 16.53 22.44 22.32
CA SER A 201 17.29 21.65 23.29
C SER A 201 16.44 21.28 24.51
N ALA A 202 16.78 20.19 25.20
CA ALA A 202 16.05 19.79 26.42
C ALA A 202 16.10 20.90 27.53
N GLU A 203 17.23 21.61 27.64
CA GLU A 203 17.41 22.71 28.57
C GLU A 203 16.49 23.90 28.26
N ASP A 204 16.44 24.30 26.96
CA ASP A 204 15.59 25.41 26.53
C ASP A 204 14.10 25.03 26.62
N ALA A 205 13.74 23.80 26.32
CA ALA A 205 12.37 23.31 26.42
C ALA A 205 11.88 23.36 27.89
N LEU A 206 12.69 22.91 28.86
CA LEU A 206 12.36 22.97 30.26
C LEU A 206 12.31 24.41 30.76
N ALA A 207 13.28 25.26 30.41
CA ALA A 207 13.31 26.67 30.76
C ALA A 207 12.05 27.42 30.25
N ALA A 208 11.55 27.07 29.07
CA ALA A 208 10.36 27.70 28.51
C ALA A 208 9.06 27.36 29.27
N VAL A 209 8.98 26.16 29.88
CA VAL A 209 7.77 25.71 30.60
C VAL A 209 7.87 25.89 32.12
N GLU A 210 9.07 26.00 32.70
CA GLU A 210 9.31 26.15 34.14
C GLU A 210 8.52 27.30 34.77
N PRO A 211 8.45 28.54 34.20
CA PRO A 211 7.70 29.63 34.77
C PRO A 211 6.21 29.36 34.96
N LYS A 212 5.67 28.43 34.15
CA LYS A 212 4.26 28.04 34.17
C LYS A 212 4.01 26.68 34.82
N ARG A 213 4.97 26.10 35.51
CA ARG A 213 4.87 24.75 36.10
C ARG A 213 3.65 24.59 37.00
N ARG A 214 3.34 25.60 37.85
CA ARG A 214 2.17 25.57 38.75
C ARG A 214 0.84 25.86 38.03
N SER A 215 0.82 26.74 37.03
CA SER A 215 -0.40 27.13 36.30
C SER A 215 -0.75 26.21 35.13
N ALA A 216 0.23 25.49 34.57
CA ALA A 216 0.05 24.56 33.44
C ALA A 216 0.87 23.27 33.66
N PRO A 217 0.57 22.50 34.73
CA PRO A 217 1.39 21.32 35.10
C PRO A 217 1.46 20.25 34.03
N LEU A 218 0.40 20.07 33.24
CA LEU A 218 0.37 19.07 32.16
C LEU A 218 1.30 19.40 30.98
N ARG A 219 1.54 20.70 30.74
CA ARG A 219 2.55 21.13 29.75
C ARG A 219 3.96 20.80 30.20
N TYR A 220 4.22 21.07 31.50
CA TYR A 220 5.50 20.76 32.10
C TYR A 220 5.78 19.25 32.06
N ALA A 221 4.84 18.43 32.54
CA ALA A 221 4.96 16.97 32.53
C ALA A 221 5.20 16.39 31.11
N ALA A 222 4.53 16.92 30.08
CA ALA A 222 4.74 16.49 28.71
C ALA A 222 6.17 16.82 28.22
N VAL A 223 6.69 18.01 28.52
CA VAL A 223 8.06 18.38 28.13
C VAL A 223 9.09 17.59 28.93
N GLU A 224 8.90 17.42 30.25
CA GLU A 224 9.76 16.62 31.11
C GLU A 224 9.87 15.16 30.61
N MET A 225 8.75 14.57 30.22
CA MET A 225 8.72 13.23 29.66
C MET A 225 9.49 13.14 28.33
N LEU A 226 9.33 14.13 27.44
CA LEU A 226 10.07 14.21 26.19
C LEU A 226 11.58 14.41 26.40
N CYS A 227 11.98 15.17 27.43
CA CYS A 227 13.38 15.32 27.82
C CYS A 227 14.01 14.01 28.30
N ALA A 228 13.22 13.19 29.01
CA ALA A 228 13.71 11.93 29.60
C ALA A 228 13.75 10.79 28.57
N GLN A 229 12.77 10.71 27.66
CA GLN A 229 12.56 9.55 26.79
C GLN A 229 12.74 9.86 25.29
N GLY A 230 12.92 11.12 24.93
CA GLY A 230 13.08 11.54 23.52
C GLY A 230 11.74 11.59 22.77
N THR A 231 11.73 11.06 21.54
CA THR A 231 10.54 11.09 20.67
C THR A 231 9.51 10.05 21.10
N LEU A 232 8.28 10.47 21.35
CA LEU A 232 7.18 9.63 21.81
C LEU A 232 5.92 9.82 20.97
N SER A 233 5.01 8.85 21.00
CA SER A 233 3.71 9.04 20.38
C SER A 233 2.87 10.06 21.15
N SER A 234 2.09 10.86 20.43
CA SER A 234 1.17 11.80 21.07
C SER A 234 0.16 11.11 22.00
N SER A 235 -0.21 9.86 21.69
CA SER A 235 -1.11 9.05 22.51
C SER A 235 -0.47 8.63 23.82
N ASP A 236 0.81 8.22 23.80
CA ASP A 236 1.54 7.82 25.00
C ASP A 236 1.77 9.00 25.92
N ILE A 237 2.17 10.15 25.36
CA ILE A 237 2.32 11.38 26.14
C ILE A 237 0.99 11.74 26.82
N CYS A 238 -0.12 11.74 26.08
CA CYS A 238 -1.44 12.02 26.64
C CYS A 238 -1.83 11.02 27.74
N TYR A 239 -1.55 9.74 27.53
CA TYR A 239 -1.90 8.68 28.47
C TYR A 239 -1.11 8.80 29.79
N TYR A 240 0.21 8.96 29.73
CA TYR A 240 1.06 8.98 30.92
C TYR A 240 1.05 10.32 31.67
N THR A 241 0.88 11.44 30.93
CA THR A 241 0.92 12.77 31.57
C THR A 241 -0.46 13.35 31.88
N GLY A 242 -1.52 12.78 31.29
CA GLY A 242 -2.87 13.35 31.32
C GLY A 242 -3.04 14.60 30.45
N ALA A 243 -2.03 14.97 29.65
CA ALA A 243 -2.11 16.09 28.73
C ALA A 243 -3.08 15.78 27.58
N SER A 244 -3.77 16.80 27.06
CA SER A 244 -4.60 16.66 25.87
C SER A 244 -3.79 16.91 24.59
N LEU A 245 -4.28 16.41 23.46
CA LEU A 245 -3.69 16.73 22.15
C LEU A 245 -3.66 18.25 21.89
N GLN A 246 -4.63 18.99 22.43
CA GLN A 246 -4.66 20.45 22.35
C GLN A 246 -3.51 21.09 23.12
N THR A 247 -3.14 20.50 24.28
CA THR A 247 -1.96 20.92 25.06
C THR A 247 -0.69 20.76 24.25
N LEU A 248 -0.51 19.61 23.58
CA LEU A 248 0.65 19.36 22.72
C LEU A 248 0.70 20.28 21.51
N ARG A 249 -0.45 20.56 20.86
CA ARG A 249 -0.53 21.58 19.79
C ARG A 249 -0.20 22.98 20.28
N GLY A 250 -0.52 23.30 21.53
CA GLY A 250 -0.13 24.55 22.16
C GLY A 250 1.39 24.67 22.36
N LEU A 251 2.07 23.55 22.65
CA LEU A 251 3.54 23.48 22.71
C LEU A 251 4.17 23.57 21.32
N GLU A 252 3.54 22.99 20.30
CA GLU A 252 3.97 23.12 18.90
C GLU A 252 3.91 24.59 18.43
N LYS A 253 2.78 25.26 18.67
CA LYS A 253 2.62 26.69 18.34
C LYS A 253 3.64 27.58 19.06
N ALA A 254 4.09 27.16 20.24
CA ALA A 254 5.15 27.84 21.00
C ALA A 254 6.56 27.48 20.52
N GLY A 255 6.72 26.61 19.51
CA GLY A 255 8.00 26.20 18.97
C GLY A 255 8.82 25.26 19.87
N ILE A 256 8.20 24.69 20.92
CA ILE A 256 8.88 23.81 21.87
C ILE A 256 8.92 22.36 21.40
N VAL A 257 7.85 21.91 20.73
CA VAL A 257 7.77 20.54 20.18
C VAL A 257 7.44 20.58 18.70
N SER A 258 7.76 19.49 18.00
CA SER A 258 7.40 19.25 16.59
C SER A 258 6.63 17.95 16.48
N PHE A 259 5.68 17.90 15.52
CA PHE A 259 4.96 16.69 15.18
C PHE A 259 5.50 16.10 13.90
N ALA A 260 5.78 14.79 13.91
CA ALA A 260 6.07 13.99 12.74
C ALA A 260 5.03 12.88 12.60
N LYS A 261 4.65 12.52 11.37
CA LYS A 261 3.87 11.32 11.12
C LYS A 261 4.84 10.15 10.94
N GLN A 262 4.75 9.16 11.81
CA GLN A 262 5.48 7.91 11.65
C GLN A 262 4.51 6.81 11.24
N GLU A 263 4.81 6.13 10.15
CA GLU A 263 4.05 4.95 9.74
C GLU A 263 4.29 3.81 10.73
N VAL A 264 3.21 3.21 11.20
CA VAL A 264 3.26 2.03 12.08
C VAL A 264 2.58 0.87 11.36
N LEU A 265 3.35 -0.17 11.09
CA LEU A 265 2.82 -1.40 10.49
C LEU A 265 1.96 -2.15 11.52
N ARG A 266 0.79 -2.63 11.07
CA ARG A 266 -0.10 -3.47 11.87
C ARG A 266 0.43 -4.91 11.83
N VAL A 267 1.47 -5.17 12.57
CA VAL A 267 1.95 -6.54 12.74
C VAL A 267 1.22 -7.12 13.93
N SER A 268 0.53 -8.23 13.74
CA SER A 268 0.01 -9.02 14.87
C SER A 268 1.22 -9.39 15.73
N ARG A 269 1.33 -8.76 16.92
CA ARG A 269 2.35 -9.16 17.89
C ARG A 269 1.97 -10.56 18.35
N HIS A 270 2.65 -11.55 17.83
CA HIS A 270 2.66 -12.84 18.48
C HIS A 270 3.30 -12.64 19.86
N GLU A 271 2.76 -13.32 20.88
CA GLU A 271 3.39 -13.33 22.19
C GLU A 271 4.89 -13.68 22.03
N PRO A 272 5.77 -13.09 22.86
CA PRO A 272 7.19 -13.38 22.78
C PRO A 272 7.36 -14.89 22.90
N VAL A 273 7.74 -15.53 21.80
CA VAL A 273 8.02 -16.96 21.76
C VAL A 273 9.49 -17.11 22.16
N GLU A 274 9.77 -17.98 23.13
CA GLU A 274 11.16 -18.34 23.45
C GLU A 274 11.85 -18.82 22.17
N MET A 275 13.09 -18.38 21.96
CA MET A 275 13.87 -18.81 20.81
C MET A 275 13.95 -20.33 20.77
N ALA A 276 13.69 -20.90 19.60
CA ALA A 276 13.77 -22.34 19.43
C ALA A 276 15.21 -22.84 19.67
N LEU A 277 15.33 -23.99 20.34
CA LEU A 277 16.60 -24.67 20.43
C LEU A 277 17.10 -25.04 19.03
N PRO A 278 18.42 -25.12 18.81
CA PRO A 278 18.98 -25.56 17.55
C PRO A 278 18.39 -26.92 17.12
N ILE A 279 17.96 -27.00 15.87
CA ILE A 279 17.39 -28.22 15.31
C ILE A 279 18.52 -29.21 15.06
N VAL A 280 18.46 -30.37 15.71
CA VAL A 280 19.35 -31.49 15.47
C VAL A 280 18.64 -32.46 14.53
N LEU A 281 19.22 -32.69 13.35
CA LEU A 281 18.70 -33.65 12.37
C LEU A 281 19.16 -35.05 12.73
N ASN A 282 18.31 -36.04 12.49
CA ASN A 282 18.75 -37.45 12.53
C ASN A 282 19.49 -37.81 11.23
N ASP A 283 20.06 -39.02 11.15
CA ASP A 283 20.91 -39.43 10.03
C ASP A 283 20.19 -39.37 8.68
N GLU A 284 18.92 -39.80 8.60
CA GLU A 284 18.12 -39.75 7.37
C GLU A 284 17.80 -38.29 6.96
N GLN A 285 17.48 -37.46 7.94
CA GLN A 285 17.19 -36.03 7.70
C GLN A 285 18.49 -35.31 7.29
N GLN A 286 19.61 -35.63 7.89
CA GLN A 286 20.91 -35.06 7.54
C GLN A 286 21.31 -35.46 6.12
N GLN A 287 21.14 -36.72 5.74
CA GLN A 287 21.38 -37.16 4.36
C GLN A 287 20.52 -36.43 3.35
N ALA A 288 19.22 -36.23 3.67
CA ALA A 288 18.31 -35.44 2.83
C ALA A 288 18.74 -33.99 2.73
N PHE A 289 19.13 -33.37 3.84
CA PHE A 289 19.63 -32.00 3.91
C PHE A 289 20.91 -31.83 3.05
N ASP A 290 21.90 -32.72 3.22
CA ASP A 290 23.16 -32.70 2.47
C ASP A 290 22.94 -32.84 0.95
N GLY A 291 21.93 -33.63 0.55
CA GLY A 291 21.54 -33.80 -0.84
C GLY A 291 20.84 -32.56 -1.45
N LEU A 292 20.15 -31.77 -0.62
CA LEU A 292 19.42 -30.57 -1.05
C LEU A 292 20.26 -29.30 -0.99
N LEU A 293 21.22 -29.22 -0.08
CA LEU A 293 22.05 -28.04 0.13
C LEU A 293 22.76 -27.53 -1.14
N PRO A 294 23.34 -28.39 -2.03
CA PRO A 294 23.95 -27.95 -3.28
C PRO A 294 22.96 -27.24 -4.23
N LEU A 295 21.68 -27.55 -4.18
CA LEU A 295 20.66 -26.89 -5.00
C LEU A 295 20.44 -25.44 -4.54
N ILE A 296 20.51 -25.20 -3.22
CA ILE A 296 20.43 -23.84 -2.66
C ILE A 296 21.67 -23.04 -3.00
N ALA A 297 22.87 -23.65 -2.93
CA ALA A 297 24.14 -22.98 -3.24
C ALA A 297 24.23 -22.56 -4.72
N ARG A 298 23.66 -23.32 -5.63
CA ARG A 298 23.59 -22.97 -7.05
C ARG A 298 22.59 -21.85 -7.27
N ARG A 299 22.94 -20.86 -8.11
CA ARG A 299 22.00 -19.78 -8.53
C ARG A 299 21.19 -20.18 -9.75
N GLU A 300 20.86 -21.45 -9.87
CA GLU A 300 20.11 -22.03 -10.97
C GLU A 300 18.79 -22.58 -10.46
N ALA A 301 17.75 -22.51 -11.29
CA ALA A 301 16.47 -23.12 -10.98
C ALA A 301 16.60 -24.64 -10.93
N GLY A 302 16.14 -25.23 -9.84
CA GLY A 302 16.13 -26.67 -9.64
C GLY A 302 14.86 -27.12 -8.95
N ALA A 303 14.59 -28.43 -9.00
CA ALA A 303 13.48 -29.05 -8.27
C ALA A 303 13.96 -30.33 -7.62
N ALA A 304 13.51 -30.57 -6.38
CA ALA A 304 13.77 -31.78 -5.64
C ALA A 304 12.51 -32.23 -4.90
N LEU A 305 12.34 -33.53 -4.73
CA LEU A 305 11.24 -34.12 -3.98
C LEU A 305 11.77 -34.69 -2.66
N LEU A 306 11.38 -34.07 -1.54
CA LEU A 306 11.61 -34.66 -0.21
C LEU A 306 10.43 -35.58 0.14
N HIS A 307 10.60 -36.88 -0.03
CA HIS A 307 9.59 -37.87 0.27
C HIS A 307 9.72 -38.40 1.72
N GLY A 308 8.59 -38.54 2.42
CA GLY A 308 8.56 -39.06 3.79
C GLY A 308 7.14 -39.07 4.34
N VAL A 309 6.87 -39.96 5.29
CA VAL A 309 5.55 -40.07 5.94
C VAL A 309 5.23 -38.85 6.79
N THR A 310 3.98 -38.72 7.21
CA THR A 310 3.57 -37.69 8.16
C THR A 310 4.37 -37.82 9.45
N ALA A 311 4.76 -36.71 10.05
CA ALA A 311 5.58 -36.62 11.26
C ALA A 311 7.03 -37.16 11.12
N SER A 312 7.55 -37.45 9.92
CA SER A 312 8.95 -37.82 9.70
C SER A 312 9.96 -36.68 9.91
N GLY A 313 9.49 -35.49 10.29
CA GLY A 313 10.37 -34.36 10.57
C GLY A 313 10.77 -33.52 9.33
N LYS A 314 10.09 -33.65 8.18
CA LYS A 314 10.35 -32.84 6.97
C LYS A 314 10.47 -31.36 7.26
N THR A 315 9.64 -30.84 8.17
CA THR A 315 9.67 -29.43 8.58
C THR A 315 11.00 -29.03 9.20
N GLN A 316 11.70 -29.93 9.90
CA GLN A 316 13.03 -29.67 10.47
C GLN A 316 14.07 -29.50 9.35
N VAL A 317 13.99 -30.33 8.31
CA VAL A 317 14.85 -30.21 7.13
C VAL A 317 14.59 -28.87 6.42
N TYR A 318 13.31 -28.49 6.23
CA TYR A 318 12.99 -27.19 5.61
C TYR A 318 13.53 -26.01 6.42
N ILE A 319 13.39 -26.02 7.75
CA ILE A 319 13.90 -24.94 8.61
C ILE A 319 15.43 -24.84 8.45
N ARG A 320 16.15 -25.95 8.49
CA ARG A 320 17.62 -25.98 8.30
C ARG A 320 18.03 -25.47 6.92
N LEU A 321 17.31 -25.83 5.85
CA LEU A 321 17.55 -25.30 4.50
C LEU A 321 17.31 -23.80 4.41
N ILE A 322 16.26 -23.29 5.09
CA ILE A 322 15.98 -21.85 5.16
C ILE A 322 17.12 -21.14 5.92
N GLU A 323 17.59 -21.67 7.05
CA GLU A 323 18.73 -21.11 7.80
C GLU A 323 19.97 -20.96 6.90
N GLU A 324 20.29 -21.98 6.12
CA GLU A 324 21.43 -21.93 5.19
C GLU A 324 21.22 -20.94 4.05
N ALA A 325 20.01 -20.86 3.49
CA ALA A 325 19.68 -19.83 2.49
C ALA A 325 19.89 -18.43 3.05
N LEU A 326 19.43 -18.19 4.29
CA LEU A 326 19.63 -16.91 4.98
C LEU A 326 21.12 -16.63 5.26
N ALA A 327 21.89 -17.62 5.65
CA ALA A 327 23.34 -17.51 5.87
C ALA A 327 24.09 -17.13 4.57
N MET A 328 23.61 -17.64 3.42
CA MET A 328 24.11 -17.27 2.09
C MET A 328 23.64 -15.89 1.59
N GLY A 329 22.91 -15.12 2.40
CA GLY A 329 22.39 -13.83 2.02
C GLY A 329 21.10 -13.87 1.19
N ARG A 330 20.47 -15.03 0.97
CA ARG A 330 19.28 -15.24 0.15
C ARG A 330 18.00 -15.14 0.98
N THR A 331 16.85 -15.13 0.30
CA THR A 331 15.52 -15.17 0.93
C THR A 331 14.88 -16.52 0.73
N ALA A 332 13.87 -16.85 1.53
CA ALA A 332 13.17 -18.12 1.47
C ALA A 332 11.66 -17.95 1.53
N MET A 333 10.95 -18.86 0.84
CA MET A 333 9.50 -18.91 0.84
C MET A 333 9.04 -20.34 1.09
N LEU A 334 8.23 -20.53 2.14
CA LEU A 334 7.57 -21.80 2.42
C LEU A 334 6.08 -21.69 2.15
N LEU A 335 5.61 -22.43 1.17
CA LEU A 335 4.18 -22.52 0.84
C LEU A 335 3.59 -23.78 1.45
N VAL A 336 2.51 -23.63 2.18
CA VAL A 336 1.79 -24.73 2.82
C VAL A 336 0.31 -24.71 2.46
N PRO A 337 -0.38 -25.86 2.41
CA PRO A 337 -1.82 -25.90 2.34
C PRO A 337 -2.46 -25.15 3.51
N GLU A 338 -3.64 -24.52 3.30
CA GLU A 338 -4.32 -23.75 4.35
C GLU A 338 -4.55 -24.56 5.63
N ILE A 339 -4.89 -25.84 5.51
CA ILE A 339 -5.08 -26.77 6.64
C ILE A 339 -3.80 -27.07 7.43
N ALA A 340 -2.64 -26.88 6.82
CA ALA A 340 -1.34 -27.12 7.46
C ALA A 340 -0.76 -25.85 8.12
N LEU A 341 -1.31 -24.66 7.83
CA LEU A 341 -0.90 -23.41 8.46
C LEU A 341 -1.58 -23.25 9.82
N THR A 342 -1.16 -24.08 10.76
CA THR A 342 -1.70 -24.07 12.15
C THR A 342 -1.00 -23.00 12.99
N PRO A 343 -1.63 -22.56 14.11
CA PRO A 343 -0.96 -21.68 15.09
C PRO A 343 0.38 -22.24 15.59
N GLN A 344 0.46 -23.56 15.77
CA GLN A 344 1.69 -24.24 16.19
C GLN A 344 2.81 -24.09 15.14
N MET A 345 2.49 -24.25 13.85
CA MET A 345 3.45 -24.05 12.78
C MET A 345 3.91 -22.59 12.72
N MET A 346 2.98 -21.64 12.82
CA MET A 346 3.30 -20.22 12.87
C MET A 346 4.21 -19.87 14.05
N SER A 347 3.88 -20.36 15.27
CA SER A 347 4.71 -20.16 16.46
C SER A 347 6.10 -20.78 16.29
N LYS A 348 6.21 -21.97 15.71
CA LYS A 348 7.50 -22.62 15.46
C LYS A 348 8.40 -21.78 14.53
N PHE A 349 7.84 -21.24 13.44
CA PHE A 349 8.60 -20.37 12.52
C PHE A 349 8.96 -19.03 13.16
N THR A 350 8.07 -18.45 13.96
CA THR A 350 8.39 -17.25 14.74
C THR A 350 9.49 -17.51 15.77
N ALA A 351 9.50 -18.67 16.43
CA ALA A 351 10.55 -19.06 17.36
C ALA A 351 11.92 -19.25 16.67
N CYS A 352 11.94 -19.77 15.42
CA CYS A 352 13.18 -19.97 14.66
C CYS A 352 13.72 -18.67 14.03
N PHE A 353 12.83 -17.84 13.48
CA PHE A 353 13.24 -16.70 12.63
C PHE A 353 12.89 -15.33 13.21
N GLY A 354 12.16 -15.28 14.34
CA GLY A 354 11.81 -14.05 15.02
C GLY A 354 11.02 -13.07 14.11
N GLU A 355 11.44 -11.83 14.13
CA GLU A 355 10.85 -10.78 13.30
C GLU A 355 11.20 -10.87 11.81
N ASN A 356 12.13 -11.76 11.44
CA ASN A 356 12.57 -11.97 10.06
C ASN A 356 11.60 -12.83 9.22
N VAL A 357 10.45 -13.22 9.79
CA VAL A 357 9.40 -13.98 9.08
C VAL A 357 8.15 -13.12 8.88
N ALA A 358 7.60 -13.17 7.66
CA ALA A 358 6.28 -12.65 7.33
C ALA A 358 5.31 -13.79 7.07
N MET A 359 4.07 -13.65 7.54
CA MET A 359 3.03 -14.64 7.34
C MET A 359 1.97 -14.09 6.37
N LEU A 360 1.63 -14.86 5.32
CA LEU A 360 0.65 -14.50 4.31
C LEU A 360 -0.39 -15.61 4.13
N HIS A 361 -1.61 -15.38 4.64
CA HIS A 361 -2.71 -16.34 4.53
C HIS A 361 -4.08 -15.65 4.43
N SER A 362 -5.11 -16.42 4.10
CA SER A 362 -6.48 -15.92 3.89
C SER A 362 -7.12 -15.35 5.16
N GLY A 363 -6.73 -15.82 6.34
CA GLY A 363 -7.24 -15.35 7.64
C GLY A 363 -6.76 -13.98 8.08
N LEU A 364 -5.74 -13.39 7.43
CA LEU A 364 -5.31 -12.03 7.72
C LEU A 364 -6.32 -11.01 7.21
N GLN A 365 -6.54 -9.95 8.00
CA GLN A 365 -7.29 -8.78 7.54
C GLN A 365 -6.57 -8.12 6.36
N LEU A 366 -7.31 -7.43 5.50
CA LEU A 366 -6.75 -6.76 4.32
C LEU A 366 -5.62 -5.78 4.68
N THR A 367 -5.78 -5.08 5.79
CA THR A 367 -4.79 -4.14 6.32
C THR A 367 -3.51 -4.83 6.79
N GLU A 368 -3.64 -5.94 7.50
CA GLU A 368 -2.50 -6.75 7.97
C GLU A 368 -1.74 -7.37 6.80
N ARG A 369 -2.46 -7.91 5.82
CA ARG A 369 -1.87 -8.47 4.60
C ARG A 369 -1.09 -7.42 3.82
N TYR A 370 -1.61 -6.20 3.72
CA TYR A 370 -0.92 -5.08 3.09
C TYR A 370 0.34 -4.67 3.85
N ASP A 371 0.28 -4.63 5.18
CA ASP A 371 1.43 -4.29 6.01
C ASP A 371 2.52 -5.38 5.96
N GLN A 372 2.15 -6.67 5.95
CA GLN A 372 3.10 -7.77 5.71
C GLN A 372 3.75 -7.66 4.32
N TRP A 373 2.96 -7.39 3.28
CA TRP A 373 3.48 -7.19 1.93
C TRP A 373 4.50 -6.04 1.86
N LYS A 374 4.24 -4.93 2.58
CA LYS A 374 5.19 -3.81 2.67
C LYS A 374 6.49 -4.19 3.38
N ARG A 375 6.42 -4.96 4.48
CA ARG A 375 7.60 -5.47 5.18
C ARG A 375 8.48 -6.31 4.25
N ILE A 376 7.87 -7.23 3.51
CA ILE A 376 8.58 -8.08 2.55
C ILE A 376 9.26 -7.19 1.47
N ARG A 377 8.52 -6.27 0.89
CA ARG A 377 9.02 -5.39 -0.17
C ARG A 377 10.15 -4.46 0.29
N ARG A 378 10.12 -4.00 1.54
CA ARG A 378 11.19 -3.17 2.13
C ARG A 378 12.45 -3.96 2.45
N GLY A 379 12.36 -5.29 2.45
CA GLY A 379 13.45 -6.17 2.89
C GLY A 379 13.56 -6.29 4.41
N ASP A 380 12.52 -5.85 5.17
CA ASP A 380 12.48 -5.98 6.62
C ASP A 380 12.39 -7.44 7.06
N VAL A 381 11.99 -8.34 6.15
CA VAL A 381 11.89 -9.78 6.37
C VAL A 381 12.49 -10.54 5.20
N ARG A 382 13.05 -11.69 5.48
CA ARG A 382 13.73 -12.54 4.48
C ARG A 382 13.10 -13.93 4.35
N VAL A 383 12.13 -14.27 5.20
CA VAL A 383 11.38 -15.52 5.17
C VAL A 383 9.89 -15.22 5.02
N VAL A 384 9.24 -15.88 4.07
CA VAL A 384 7.78 -15.83 3.94
C VAL A 384 7.21 -17.22 4.18
N LEU A 385 6.31 -17.31 5.14
CA LEU A 385 5.47 -18.48 5.37
C LEU A 385 4.04 -18.16 4.94
N GLY A 386 3.46 -18.95 4.07
CA GLY A 386 2.09 -18.65 3.67
C GLY A 386 1.40 -19.75 2.87
N THR A 387 0.18 -19.44 2.48
CA THR A 387 -0.64 -20.30 1.63
C THR A 387 -0.48 -19.93 0.15
N ARG A 388 -1.29 -20.49 -0.73
CA ARG A 388 -1.19 -20.28 -2.20
C ARG A 388 -0.91 -18.84 -2.65
N SER A 389 -1.54 -17.87 -2.03
CA SER A 389 -1.37 -16.45 -2.40
C SER A 389 0.01 -15.88 -2.05
N ALA A 390 0.74 -16.52 -1.14
CA ALA A 390 2.07 -16.07 -0.74
C ALA A 390 3.11 -16.24 -1.87
N VAL A 391 2.82 -17.03 -2.91
CA VAL A 391 3.67 -17.15 -4.11
C VAL A 391 3.93 -15.79 -4.80
N PHE A 392 3.05 -14.82 -4.58
CA PHE A 392 3.18 -13.47 -5.12
C PHE A 392 3.92 -12.48 -4.19
N ALA A 393 4.50 -12.96 -3.09
CA ALA A 393 5.28 -12.11 -2.20
C ALA A 393 6.50 -11.53 -2.92
N PRO A 394 6.77 -10.22 -2.80
CA PRO A 394 7.87 -9.57 -3.51
C PRO A 394 9.21 -9.81 -2.79
N LEU A 395 9.60 -11.07 -2.65
CA LEU A 395 10.90 -11.45 -2.09
C LEU A 395 12.00 -11.30 -3.14
N PRO A 396 13.04 -10.52 -2.88
CA PRO A 396 14.21 -10.47 -3.75
C PRO A 396 15.08 -11.71 -3.55
N ASP A 397 15.85 -12.09 -4.57
CA ASP A 397 16.89 -13.14 -4.53
C ASP A 397 16.43 -14.44 -3.83
N LEU A 398 15.28 -14.97 -4.27
CA LEU A 398 14.68 -16.17 -3.72
C LEU A 398 15.63 -17.37 -3.87
N GLY A 399 16.05 -17.93 -2.76
CA GLY A 399 16.99 -19.05 -2.70
C GLY A 399 16.37 -20.40 -2.40
N HIS A 400 15.18 -20.37 -1.81
CA HIS A 400 14.44 -21.59 -1.44
C HIS A 400 12.94 -21.30 -1.37
#